data_fbe6699e787fbd7058359bae5a43302e
#
_entry.id   fbe6699e787fbd7058359bae5a43302e
#
_cell.length_a   1.000
_cell.length_b   1.000
_cell.length_c   1.000
_cell.angle_alpha   90.00
_cell.angle_beta   90.00
_cell.angle_gamma   90.00
#
_symmetry.space_group_name_H-M   'P 1'
#
loop_
_entity.id
_entity.type
_entity.pdbx_description
1 polymer ?
#
loop_
_entity_poly.entity_id
_entity_poly.type
_entity_poly.pdbx_seq_one_letter_code
_entity_poly.pdbx_strand_id
1 'polypeptide(L)'
;DQATQDFVKKYKDAYKGETPNQFAADAYDGVMVLAELMKKEGITADMSASDICDKLKKAITDKDFSYDGLTGTGMKWGEDGAVSKDPKAVIIKNGAYSALTADDIAASTAQ
;
A
#
# COMPACT_ATOMS: atom_id res chain seq x y z
N ASP A 1 12.82 3.72 2.27
CA ASP A 1 13.34 3.06 1.06
C ASP A 1 13.22 3.99 -0.15
N GLN A 2 13.82 3.62 -1.29
CA GLN A 2 13.84 4.44 -2.49
C GLN A 2 12.44 4.63 -3.09
N ALA A 3 11.62 3.59 -3.10
CA ALA A 3 10.26 3.66 -3.66
C ALA A 3 9.39 4.68 -2.93
N THR A 4 9.47 4.71 -1.61
CA THR A 4 8.77 5.71 -0.78
C THR A 4 9.26 7.12 -1.07
N GLN A 5 10.57 7.33 -1.21
CA GLN A 5 11.13 8.66 -1.53
C GLN A 5 10.68 9.14 -2.91
N ASP A 6 10.69 8.26 -3.90
CA ASP A 6 10.24 8.57 -5.26
C ASP A 6 8.75 8.90 -5.30
N PHE A 7 7.92 8.16 -4.57
CA PHE A 7 6.50 8.46 -4.44
C PHE A 7 6.27 9.84 -3.81
N VAL A 8 6.92 10.12 -2.66
CA VAL A 8 6.79 11.42 -1.98
C VAL A 8 7.23 12.56 -2.88
N LYS A 9 8.33 12.39 -3.63
CA LYS A 9 8.80 13.39 -4.57
C LYS A 9 7.78 13.66 -5.67
N LYS A 10 7.30 12.60 -6.35
CA LYS A 10 6.29 12.72 -7.41
C LYS A 10 4.99 13.36 -6.91
N TYR A 11 4.56 13.00 -5.70
CA TYR A 11 3.38 13.61 -5.08
C TYR A 11 3.57 15.10 -4.86
N LYS A 12 4.69 15.51 -4.27
CA LYS A 12 5.00 16.94 -4.05
C LYS A 12 5.07 17.74 -5.36
N ASP A 13 5.67 17.16 -6.39
CA ASP A 13 5.76 17.79 -7.71
C ASP A 13 4.36 17.99 -8.33
N ALA A 14 3.44 17.03 -8.14
CA ALA A 14 2.07 17.10 -8.66
C ALA A 14 1.14 18.02 -7.83
N TYR A 15 1.36 18.11 -6.52
CA TYR A 15 0.46 18.78 -5.57
C TYR A 15 1.12 19.96 -4.84
N LYS A 16 1.87 20.79 -5.58
CA LYS A 16 2.43 22.09 -5.11
C LYS A 16 3.25 21.99 -3.81
N GLY A 17 3.97 20.89 -3.61
CA GLY A 17 4.82 20.68 -2.45
C GLY A 17 4.12 20.02 -1.25
N GLU A 18 2.85 19.67 -1.36
CA GLU A 18 2.13 18.95 -0.29
C GLU A 18 2.77 17.59 -0.01
N THR A 19 2.81 17.21 1.26
CA THR A 19 3.28 15.88 1.67
C THR A 19 2.14 14.89 1.63
N PRO A 20 2.29 13.71 0.97
CA PRO A 20 1.25 12.69 0.96
C PRO A 20 0.98 12.16 2.37
N ASN A 21 -0.27 11.87 2.65
CA ASN A 21 -0.68 11.14 3.85
C ASN A 21 -0.75 9.62 3.57
N GLN A 22 -1.07 8.84 4.61
CA GLN A 22 -1.22 7.39 4.49
C GLN A 22 -2.24 6.99 3.43
N PHE A 23 -3.39 7.67 3.36
CA PHE A 23 -4.44 7.33 2.41
C PHE A 23 -4.02 7.52 0.95
N ALA A 24 -3.17 8.50 0.67
CA ALA A 24 -2.59 8.69 -0.66
C ALA A 24 -1.68 7.52 -1.04
N ALA A 25 -0.90 6.99 -0.10
CA ALA A 25 -0.05 5.82 -0.32
C ALA A 25 -0.89 4.54 -0.50
N ASP A 26 -1.93 4.34 0.31
CA ASP A 26 -2.84 3.19 0.19
C ASP A 26 -3.57 3.20 -1.18
N ALA A 27 -4.05 4.36 -1.62
CA ALA A 27 -4.69 4.51 -2.93
C ALA A 27 -3.71 4.25 -4.09
N TYR A 28 -2.46 4.71 -3.96
CA TYR A 28 -1.42 4.43 -4.94
C TYR A 28 -1.16 2.93 -5.07
N ASP A 29 -0.96 2.23 -3.96
CA ASP A 29 -0.79 0.78 -3.95
C ASP A 29 -1.99 0.07 -4.59
N GLY A 30 -3.22 0.50 -4.27
CA GLY A 30 -4.43 -0.06 -4.85
C GLY A 30 -4.46 0.02 -6.38
N VAL A 31 -4.09 1.19 -6.95
CA VAL A 31 -4.01 1.35 -8.41
C VAL A 31 -2.91 0.48 -9.01
N MET A 32 -1.76 0.39 -8.37
CA MET A 32 -0.63 -0.41 -8.87
C MET A 32 -0.92 -1.91 -8.83
N VAL A 33 -1.55 -2.40 -7.76
CA VAL A 33 -2.02 -3.80 -7.66
C VAL A 33 -3.01 -4.13 -8.77
N LEU A 34 -4.01 -3.27 -8.99
CA LEU A 34 -4.97 -3.48 -10.07
C LEU A 34 -4.29 -3.51 -11.44
N ALA A 35 -3.38 -2.58 -11.70
CA ALA A 35 -2.64 -2.53 -12.97
C ALA A 35 -1.82 -3.80 -13.21
N GLU A 36 -1.15 -4.32 -12.17
CA GLU A 36 -0.39 -5.58 -12.25
C GLU A 36 -1.31 -6.76 -12.54
N LEU A 37 -2.43 -6.88 -11.80
CA LEU A 37 -3.39 -7.95 -12.01
C LEU A 37 -4.06 -7.89 -13.38
N MET A 38 -4.44 -6.71 -13.84
CA MET A 38 -5.02 -6.52 -15.17
C MET A 38 -4.05 -6.99 -16.27
N LYS A 39 -2.77 -6.67 -16.13
CA LYS A 39 -1.72 -7.13 -17.05
C LYS A 39 -1.53 -8.63 -16.98
N LYS A 40 -1.45 -9.20 -15.76
CA LYS A 40 -1.27 -10.65 -15.55
C LYS A 40 -2.42 -11.46 -16.12
N GLU A 41 -3.67 -11.00 -15.93
CA GLU A 41 -4.88 -11.69 -16.37
C GLU A 41 -5.26 -11.39 -17.83
N GLY A 42 -4.48 -10.58 -18.55
CA GLY A 42 -4.74 -10.21 -19.93
C GLY A 42 -6.08 -9.47 -20.11
N ILE A 43 -6.41 -8.60 -19.17
CA ILE A 43 -7.66 -7.82 -19.23
C ILE A 43 -7.56 -6.77 -20.33
N THR A 44 -8.59 -6.73 -21.19
CA THR A 44 -8.69 -5.82 -22.32
C THR A 44 -9.96 -4.97 -22.23
N ALA A 45 -9.98 -3.86 -22.97
CA ALA A 45 -11.08 -2.87 -22.89
C ALA A 45 -12.41 -3.38 -23.51
N ASP A 46 -12.38 -4.44 -24.30
CA ASP A 46 -13.54 -5.09 -24.90
C ASP A 46 -14.23 -6.13 -24.00
N MET A 47 -13.62 -6.47 -22.87
CA MET A 47 -14.20 -7.40 -21.90
C MET A 47 -15.36 -6.74 -21.14
N SER A 48 -16.37 -7.56 -20.77
CA SER A 48 -17.46 -7.06 -19.92
C SER A 48 -16.95 -6.68 -18.51
N ALA A 49 -17.61 -5.72 -17.87
CA ALA A 49 -17.28 -5.35 -16.48
C ALA A 49 -17.39 -6.55 -15.52
N SER A 50 -18.36 -7.44 -15.73
CA SER A 50 -18.52 -8.65 -14.92
C SER A 50 -17.32 -9.57 -15.07
N ASP A 51 -16.89 -9.86 -16.29
CA ASP A 51 -15.74 -10.73 -16.55
C ASP A 51 -14.45 -10.15 -15.98
N ILE A 52 -14.28 -8.83 -16.09
CA ILE A 52 -13.13 -8.12 -15.48
C ILE A 52 -13.15 -8.29 -13.96
N CYS A 53 -14.29 -8.05 -13.31
CA CYS A 53 -14.44 -8.19 -11.86
C CYS A 53 -14.15 -9.61 -11.39
N ASP A 54 -14.69 -10.62 -12.07
CA ASP A 54 -14.51 -12.03 -11.71
C ASP A 54 -13.03 -12.44 -11.85
N LYS A 55 -12.36 -12.03 -12.92
CA LYS A 55 -10.93 -12.27 -13.12
C LYS A 55 -10.08 -11.59 -12.03
N LEU A 56 -10.33 -10.31 -11.75
CA LEU A 56 -9.58 -9.57 -10.75
C LEU A 56 -9.81 -10.15 -9.34
N LYS A 57 -11.06 -10.47 -8.98
CA LYS A 57 -11.37 -11.12 -7.70
C LYS A 57 -10.60 -12.41 -7.53
N LYS A 58 -10.65 -13.30 -8.53
CA LYS A 58 -9.94 -14.57 -8.49
C LYS A 58 -8.43 -14.37 -8.38
N ALA A 59 -7.88 -13.44 -9.13
CA ALA A 59 -6.43 -13.20 -9.17
C ALA A 59 -5.88 -12.58 -7.88
N ILE A 60 -6.62 -11.63 -7.26
CA ILE A 60 -6.17 -10.96 -6.04
C ILE A 60 -6.26 -11.87 -4.81
N THR A 61 -7.22 -12.81 -4.80
CA THR A 61 -7.38 -13.78 -3.71
C THR A 61 -6.64 -15.11 -3.93
N ASP A 62 -5.85 -15.19 -5.01
CA ASP A 62 -5.01 -16.36 -5.26
C ASP A 62 -3.95 -16.48 -4.15
N LYS A 63 -3.84 -17.66 -3.54
CA LYS A 63 -2.91 -17.95 -2.44
C LYS A 63 -1.43 -17.69 -2.79
N ASP A 64 -1.09 -17.78 -4.08
CA ASP A 64 0.26 -17.58 -4.59
C ASP A 64 0.51 -16.12 -5.02
N PHE A 65 -0.53 -15.26 -5.00
CA PHE A 65 -0.38 -13.82 -5.24
C PHE A 65 0.06 -13.10 -3.97
N SER A 66 1.07 -12.26 -4.10
CA SER A 66 1.46 -11.29 -3.08
C SER A 66 2.01 -10.03 -3.76
N TYR A 67 1.92 -8.91 -3.08
CA TYR A 67 2.35 -7.63 -3.60
C TYR A 67 3.24 -6.88 -2.60
N ASP A 68 4.36 -6.35 -3.10
CA ASP A 68 5.24 -5.45 -2.35
C ASP A 68 4.96 -4.01 -2.78
N GLY A 69 4.31 -3.26 -1.91
CA GLY A 69 3.90 -1.87 -2.15
C GLY A 69 4.58 -0.87 -1.22
N LEU A 70 4.13 0.37 -1.29
CA LEU A 70 4.57 1.44 -0.40
C LEU A 70 4.14 1.21 1.05
N THR A 71 2.95 0.61 1.24
CA THR A 71 2.30 0.49 2.54
C THR A 71 2.55 -0.85 3.21
N GLY A 72 3.09 -1.82 2.51
CA GLY A 72 3.41 -3.15 3.06
C GLY A 72 4.20 -4.01 2.10
N THR A 73 4.88 -5.01 2.65
CA THR A 73 5.61 -6.04 1.92
C THR A 73 4.89 -7.37 2.06
N GLY A 74 4.83 -8.17 0.99
CA GLY A 74 4.17 -9.46 0.99
C GLY A 74 2.67 -9.38 1.25
N MET A 75 2.02 -8.28 0.89
CA MET A 75 0.58 -8.09 1.10
C MET A 75 -0.22 -9.14 0.34
N LYS A 76 -1.20 -9.73 1.02
CA LYS A 76 -2.13 -10.73 0.46
C LYS A 76 -3.56 -10.35 0.80
N TRP A 77 -4.51 -10.80 -0.01
CA TRP A 77 -5.94 -10.53 0.19
C TRP A 77 -6.69 -11.83 0.43
N GLY A 78 -7.49 -11.85 1.49
CA GLY A 78 -8.41 -12.96 1.79
C GLY A 78 -9.66 -12.93 0.93
N GLU A 79 -10.45 -14.01 0.99
CA GLU A 79 -11.73 -14.09 0.28
C GLU A 79 -12.75 -13.05 0.76
N ASP A 80 -12.59 -12.56 1.97
CA ASP A 80 -13.36 -11.46 2.58
C ASP A 80 -12.93 -10.07 2.10
N GLY A 81 -11.88 -9.99 1.27
CA GLY A 81 -11.31 -8.75 0.78
C GLY A 81 -10.35 -8.05 1.76
N ALA A 82 -10.12 -8.61 2.94
CA ALA A 82 -9.18 -8.05 3.89
C ALA A 82 -7.74 -8.25 3.42
N VAL A 83 -6.94 -7.17 3.53
CA VAL A 83 -5.50 -7.24 3.25
C VAL A 83 -4.74 -7.68 4.50
N SER A 84 -3.84 -8.65 4.34
CA SER A 84 -2.87 -9.04 5.36
C SER A 84 -1.57 -8.29 5.11
N LYS A 85 -1.21 -7.39 6.01
CA LYS A 85 0.08 -6.67 6.01
C LYS A 85 0.54 -6.40 7.43
N ASP A 86 1.86 -6.32 7.64
CA ASP A 86 2.42 -6.05 8.94
C ASP A 86 2.12 -4.61 9.40
N PRO A 87 1.68 -4.42 10.66
CA PRO A 87 1.45 -3.09 11.20
C PRO A 87 2.79 -2.35 11.36
N LYS A 88 2.76 -1.03 11.10
CA LYS A 88 3.90 -0.14 11.36
C LYS A 88 3.53 0.79 12.51
N ALA A 89 4.27 0.67 13.62
CA ALA A 89 4.06 1.52 14.78
C ALA A 89 4.63 2.92 14.55
N VAL A 90 3.91 3.92 15.00
CA VAL A 90 4.32 5.33 14.95
C VAL A 90 4.23 5.97 16.32
N ILE A 91 5.04 6.99 16.54
CA ILE A 91 5.01 7.85 17.72
C ILE A 91 4.78 9.29 17.29
N ILE A 92 4.10 10.08 18.12
CA ILE A 92 3.95 11.52 17.89
C ILE A 92 5.09 12.25 18.62
N LYS A 93 5.97 12.89 17.84
CA LYS A 93 7.06 13.74 18.36
C LYS A 93 6.87 15.17 17.83
N ASN A 94 6.83 16.14 18.73
CA ASN A 94 6.69 17.56 18.36
C ASN A 94 5.49 17.84 17.43
N GLY A 95 4.37 17.14 17.66
CA GLY A 95 3.16 17.30 16.86
C GLY A 95 3.18 16.60 15.48
N ALA A 96 4.21 15.81 15.17
CA ALA A 96 4.34 15.07 13.92
C ALA A 96 4.48 13.56 14.14
N TYR A 97 3.98 12.77 13.20
CA TYR A 97 4.19 11.32 13.19
C TYR A 97 5.64 10.98 12.83
N SER A 98 6.24 10.09 13.62
CA SER A 98 7.56 9.51 13.38
C SER A 98 7.51 8.00 13.54
N ALA A 99 8.37 7.26 12.85
CA ALA A 99 8.48 5.83 13.06
C ALA A 99 8.88 5.56 14.52
N LEU A 100 8.21 4.61 15.18
CA LEU A 100 8.58 4.16 16.52
C LEU A 100 9.90 3.39 16.45
N THR A 101 10.87 3.80 17.28
CA THR A 101 12.17 3.15 17.37
C THR A 101 12.33 2.38 18.68
N ALA A 102 13.31 1.48 18.74
CA ALA A 102 13.66 0.75 19.98
C ALA A 102 14.04 1.72 21.13
N ASP A 103 14.71 2.83 20.81
CA ASP A 103 15.10 3.85 21.78
C ASP A 103 13.87 4.56 22.37
N ASP A 104 12.83 4.80 21.55
CA ASP A 104 11.57 5.38 22.02
C ASP A 104 10.86 4.46 23.02
N ILE A 105 10.88 3.16 22.76
CA ILE A 105 10.31 2.16 23.66
C ILE A 105 11.11 2.12 24.97
N ALA A 106 12.43 2.08 24.89
CA ALA A 106 13.31 2.07 26.07
C ALA A 106 13.11 3.32 26.92
N ALA A 107 12.99 4.49 26.31
CA ALA A 107 12.75 5.76 27.03
C ALA A 107 11.39 5.79 27.75
N SER A 108 10.36 5.12 27.20
CA SER A 108 9.02 5.06 27.81
C SER A 108 8.93 4.08 28.97
N THR A 109 9.80 3.07 29.04
CA THR A 109 9.83 2.06 30.10
C THR A 109 10.77 2.43 31.25
N ALA A 110 11.54 3.51 31.12
CA ALA A 110 12.48 4.01 32.13
C ALA A 110 11.86 5.00 33.13
N GLN A 111 10.54 5.23 33.07
CA GLN A 111 9.74 6.00 34.01
C GLN A 111 8.92 5.05 34.88
#